data_9dd4b5e5ba1e82ddc35cc9005990268c
#
_entry.id   9dd4b5e5ba1e82ddc35cc9005990268c
#
_cell.length_a   1.000
_cell.length_b   1.000
_cell.length_c   1.000
_cell.angle_alpha   90.00
_cell.angle_beta   90.00
_cell.angle_gamma   90.00
#
_symmetry.space_group_name_H-M   'P 1'
#
loop_
_entity.id
_entity.type
_entity.pdbx_description
1 polymer ?
#
loop_
_entity_poly.entity_id
_entity_poly.type
_entity_poly.pdbx_seq_one_letter_code
_entity_poly.pdbx_strand_id
1 'polypeptide(L)'
;MLLKGENVRLRALEPEDLGIFAGVENDPELWACSSTNVPYSRFAVRNFISSTSNDIYADKQVRLVACRNSDGVPVAFADMTGFEPRHRRAEVGIVVFPDYRNRGMGAEVLGLLDEYARRVVALHTLYAVVAENNEASCRLFAGAGYERVALLPQWLFFDGKYEDALIMEKIFNG
;
A
#
# COMPACT_ATOMS: atom_id res chain seq x y z
N MET A 1 7.29 -10.62 -16.74
CA MET A 1 8.20 -10.34 -15.60
C MET A 1 7.30 -10.01 -14.42
N LEU A 2 7.46 -10.67 -13.29
CA LEU A 2 6.48 -10.67 -12.18
C LEU A 2 6.12 -9.30 -11.60
N LEU A 3 7.09 -8.38 -11.53
CA LEU A 3 6.90 -7.02 -10.95
C LEU A 3 6.84 -5.93 -12.03
N LYS A 4 6.55 -6.27 -13.27
CA LYS A 4 6.47 -5.32 -14.37
C LYS A 4 5.17 -5.52 -15.14
N GLY A 5 4.35 -4.48 -15.14
CA GLY A 5 3.13 -4.36 -15.92
C GLY A 5 3.35 -3.62 -17.24
N GLU A 6 2.26 -3.18 -17.82
CA GLU A 6 2.27 -2.44 -19.09
C GLU A 6 2.83 -1.01 -18.91
N ASN A 7 2.34 -0.28 -17.92
CA ASN A 7 2.69 1.12 -17.70
C ASN A 7 3.62 1.32 -16.49
N VAL A 8 3.56 0.43 -15.50
CA VAL A 8 4.34 0.56 -14.26
C VAL A 8 5.11 -0.71 -13.93
N ARG A 9 6.15 -0.56 -13.13
CA ARG A 9 6.89 -1.65 -12.48
C ARG A 9 7.06 -1.36 -10.99
N LEU A 10 7.12 -2.42 -10.18
CA LEU A 10 7.44 -2.34 -8.77
C LEU A 10 8.92 -2.63 -8.53
N ARG A 11 9.54 -1.88 -7.62
CA ARG A 11 10.91 -2.09 -7.15
C ARG A 11 11.01 -1.83 -5.65
N ALA A 12 12.10 -2.25 -5.04
CA ALA A 12 12.42 -1.92 -3.67
C ALA A 12 12.57 -0.40 -3.47
N LEU A 13 12.35 0.03 -2.22
CA LEU A 13 12.64 1.39 -1.77
C LEU A 13 14.17 1.59 -1.71
N GLU A 14 14.67 2.67 -2.27
CA GLU A 14 16.09 3.00 -2.36
C GLU A 14 16.39 4.31 -1.61
N PRO A 15 17.65 4.58 -1.22
CA PRO A 15 18.03 5.82 -0.53
C PRO A 15 17.65 7.10 -1.29
N GLU A 16 17.64 7.05 -2.60
CA GLU A 16 17.26 8.16 -3.50
C GLU A 16 15.80 8.56 -3.36
N ASP A 17 14.94 7.65 -2.88
CA ASP A 17 13.51 7.89 -2.67
C ASP A 17 13.22 8.71 -1.39
N LEU A 18 14.25 9.05 -0.59
CA LEU A 18 14.10 9.76 0.69
C LEU A 18 13.21 11.00 0.57
N GLY A 19 13.41 11.81 -0.50
CA GLY A 19 12.65 13.04 -0.68
C GLY A 19 11.16 12.81 -0.90
N ILE A 20 10.83 11.88 -1.78
CA ILE A 20 9.44 11.52 -2.10
C ILE A 20 8.79 10.81 -0.92
N PHE A 21 9.52 9.88 -0.29
CA PHE A 21 9.00 9.15 0.85
C PHE A 21 8.71 10.08 2.04
N ALA A 22 9.63 10.98 2.39
CA ALA A 22 9.41 11.98 3.45
C ALA A 22 8.24 12.92 3.11
N GLY A 23 8.05 13.26 1.84
CA GLY A 23 6.92 14.07 1.38
C GLY A 23 5.58 13.38 1.59
N VAL A 24 5.48 12.11 1.20
CA VAL A 24 4.24 11.32 1.36
C VAL A 24 3.93 11.06 2.84
N GLU A 25 4.91 10.65 3.65
CA GLU A 25 4.70 10.37 5.07
C GLU A 25 4.32 11.63 5.88
N ASN A 26 4.72 12.80 5.42
CA ASN A 26 4.45 14.08 6.08
C ASN A 26 3.31 14.87 5.45
N ASP A 27 2.59 14.29 4.49
CA ASP A 27 1.43 14.94 3.87
C ASP A 27 0.19 14.79 4.79
N PRO A 28 -0.30 15.89 5.40
CA PRO A 28 -1.46 15.83 6.28
C PRO A 28 -2.73 15.30 5.58
N GLU A 29 -2.87 15.48 4.27
CA GLU A 29 -4.03 14.96 3.53
C GLU A 29 -4.05 13.43 3.48
N LEU A 30 -2.88 12.79 3.61
CA LEU A 30 -2.77 11.33 3.62
C LEU A 30 -2.91 10.72 5.03
N TRP A 31 -2.81 11.53 6.08
CA TRP A 31 -2.93 11.03 7.47
C TRP A 31 -4.31 10.46 7.78
N ALA A 32 -5.35 10.94 7.13
CA ALA A 32 -6.69 10.36 7.25
C ALA A 32 -6.76 8.88 6.83
N CYS A 33 -5.87 8.46 5.93
CA CYS A 33 -5.84 7.12 5.36
C CYS A 33 -4.64 6.29 5.86
N SER A 34 -3.89 6.79 6.85
CA SER A 34 -2.69 6.14 7.38
C SER A 34 -2.71 6.09 8.91
N SER A 35 -1.80 5.35 9.49
CA SER A 35 -1.55 5.35 10.94
C SER A 35 -0.59 6.45 11.39
N THR A 36 -0.08 7.25 10.48
CA THR A 36 0.84 8.37 10.75
C THR A 36 0.06 9.56 11.33
N ASN A 37 0.54 10.09 12.44
CA ASN A 37 -0.09 11.22 13.13
C ASN A 37 0.89 12.30 13.58
N VAL A 38 2.14 12.17 13.22
CA VAL A 38 3.22 13.11 13.55
C VAL A 38 4.16 13.28 12.37
N PRO A 39 4.75 14.47 12.17
CA PRO A 39 5.73 14.66 11.13
C PRO A 39 7.03 13.89 11.44
N TYR A 40 7.51 13.14 10.47
CA TYR A 40 8.80 12.48 10.56
C TYR A 40 9.93 13.41 10.10
N SER A 41 11.04 13.43 10.86
CA SER A 41 12.25 14.09 10.38
C SER A 41 12.86 13.32 9.19
N ARG A 42 13.60 14.03 8.33
CA ARG A 42 14.36 13.37 7.25
C ARG A 42 15.35 12.33 7.79
N PHE A 43 15.86 12.55 8.99
CA PHE A 43 16.73 11.57 9.68
C PHE A 43 15.98 10.29 10.03
N ALA A 44 14.76 10.39 10.58
CA ALA A 44 13.93 9.21 10.88
C ALA A 44 13.57 8.42 9.61
N VAL A 45 13.19 9.13 8.53
CA VAL A 45 12.90 8.50 7.24
C VAL A 45 14.13 7.82 6.65
N ARG A 46 15.30 8.46 6.72
CA ARG A 46 16.57 7.85 6.27
C ARG A 46 16.90 6.58 7.07
N ASN A 47 16.73 6.62 8.38
CA ASN A 47 16.97 5.45 9.23
C ASN A 47 16.01 4.31 8.87
N PHE A 48 14.75 4.60 8.61
CA PHE A 48 13.80 3.60 8.15
C PHE A 48 14.27 2.94 6.85
N ILE A 49 14.63 3.73 5.84
CA ILE A 49 15.11 3.21 4.56
C ILE A 49 16.37 2.35 4.75
N SER A 50 17.32 2.80 5.56
CA SER A 50 18.59 2.09 5.77
C SER A 50 18.47 0.84 6.63
N SER A 51 17.44 0.75 7.48
CA SER A 51 17.23 -0.39 8.38
C SER A 51 16.30 -1.47 7.81
N THR A 52 15.58 -1.18 6.72
CA THR A 52 14.73 -2.20 6.09
C THR A 52 15.59 -3.26 5.42
N SER A 53 15.27 -4.52 5.68
CA SER A 53 15.93 -5.66 5.01
C SER A 53 15.30 -5.97 3.65
N ASN A 54 14.12 -5.39 3.33
CA ASN A 54 13.25 -5.76 2.22
C ASN A 54 12.85 -7.25 2.23
N ASP A 55 12.98 -7.90 3.37
CA ASP A 55 12.52 -9.27 3.61
C ASP A 55 11.24 -9.23 4.47
N ILE A 56 10.11 -9.57 3.87
CA ILE A 56 8.81 -9.56 4.54
C ILE A 56 8.77 -10.51 5.75
N TYR A 57 9.57 -11.56 5.75
CA TYR A 57 9.64 -12.50 6.89
C TYR A 57 10.37 -11.89 8.08
N ALA A 58 11.40 -11.09 7.83
CA ALA A 58 12.16 -10.41 8.88
C ALA A 58 11.43 -9.16 9.37
N ASP A 59 11.01 -8.29 8.46
CA ASP A 59 10.44 -6.97 8.78
C ASP A 59 8.93 -7.01 9.07
N LYS A 60 8.26 -8.12 8.74
CA LYS A 60 6.79 -8.28 8.77
C LYS A 60 6.04 -7.27 7.89
N GLN A 61 6.78 -6.63 7.02
CA GLN A 61 6.27 -5.66 6.05
C GLN A 61 7.21 -5.56 4.85
N VAL A 62 6.68 -5.05 3.76
CA VAL A 62 7.46 -4.62 2.60
C VAL A 62 6.82 -3.39 1.99
N ARG A 63 7.65 -2.40 1.63
CA ARG A 63 7.24 -1.23 0.85
C ARG A 63 7.93 -1.28 -0.51
N LEU A 64 7.12 -1.18 -1.55
CA LEU A 64 7.58 -1.14 -2.93
C LEU A 64 7.26 0.21 -3.55
N VAL A 65 8.14 0.66 -4.43
CA VAL A 65 7.96 1.87 -5.22
C VAL A 65 7.45 1.46 -6.60
N ALA A 66 6.30 1.99 -6.99
CA ALA A 66 5.81 1.86 -8.35
C ALA A 66 6.40 2.96 -9.22
N CYS A 67 7.10 2.58 -10.28
CA CYS A 67 7.70 3.51 -11.23
C CYS A 67 7.09 3.35 -12.61
N ARG A 68 6.86 4.46 -13.29
CA ARG A 68 6.40 4.46 -14.68
C ARG A 68 7.47 3.85 -15.60
N ASN A 69 7.05 2.97 -16.51
CA ASN A 69 7.97 2.24 -17.38
C ASN A 69 8.70 3.13 -18.39
N SER A 70 8.06 4.21 -18.83
CA SER A 70 8.60 5.10 -19.88
C SER A 70 9.83 5.90 -19.47
N ASP A 71 9.90 6.30 -18.20
CA ASP A 71 10.94 7.21 -17.70
C ASP A 71 11.48 6.88 -16.30
N GLY A 72 10.92 5.86 -15.66
CA GLY A 72 11.35 5.45 -14.32
C GLY A 72 10.86 6.33 -13.17
N VAL A 73 10.00 7.31 -13.44
CA VAL A 73 9.50 8.24 -12.42
C VAL A 73 8.61 7.48 -11.42
N PRO A 74 8.84 7.62 -10.10
CA PRO A 74 7.96 7.09 -9.07
C PRO A 74 6.55 7.69 -9.16
N VAL A 75 5.52 6.84 -9.08
CA VAL A 75 4.11 7.25 -9.22
C VAL A 75 3.23 6.80 -8.06
N ALA A 76 3.68 5.81 -7.28
CA ALA A 76 2.94 5.29 -6.13
C ALA A 76 3.87 4.55 -5.16
N PHE A 77 3.40 4.39 -3.93
CA PHE A 77 3.88 3.36 -3.00
C PHE A 77 2.86 2.24 -2.89
N ALA A 78 3.36 1.01 -2.75
CA ALA A 78 2.56 -0.18 -2.52
C ALA A 78 3.15 -0.96 -1.35
N ASP A 79 2.34 -1.19 -0.33
CA ASP A 79 2.77 -1.77 0.93
C ASP A 79 2.05 -3.08 1.21
N MET A 80 2.77 -4.01 1.81
CA MET A 80 2.18 -5.08 2.61
C MET A 80 2.70 -4.94 4.04
N THR A 81 1.79 -4.91 5.01
CA THR A 81 2.09 -4.75 6.45
C THR A 81 1.38 -5.84 7.25
N GLY A 82 1.74 -5.99 8.52
CA GLY A 82 1.10 -6.97 9.39
C GLY A 82 1.19 -8.39 8.86
N PHE A 83 2.29 -8.74 8.19
CA PHE A 83 2.47 -10.08 7.62
C PHE A 83 2.49 -11.14 8.71
N GLU A 84 1.56 -12.08 8.61
CA GLU A 84 1.46 -13.26 9.48
C GLU A 84 1.78 -14.54 8.71
N PRO A 85 3.00 -15.06 8.83
CA PRO A 85 3.44 -16.25 8.09
C PRO A 85 2.57 -17.48 8.36
N ARG A 86 2.16 -17.67 9.62
CA ARG A 86 1.35 -18.84 10.03
C ARG A 86 -0.01 -18.85 9.33
N HIS A 87 -0.63 -17.68 9.20
CA HIS A 87 -1.96 -17.53 8.59
C HIS A 87 -1.88 -17.12 7.11
N ARG A 88 -0.68 -16.88 6.60
CA ARG A 88 -0.42 -16.52 5.20
C ARG A 88 -1.27 -15.34 4.73
N ARG A 89 -1.31 -14.28 5.55
CA ARG A 89 -2.07 -13.07 5.27
C ARG A 89 -1.25 -11.81 5.54
N ALA A 90 -1.63 -10.72 4.89
CA ALA A 90 -1.08 -9.38 5.12
C ALA A 90 -2.12 -8.31 4.79
N GLU A 91 -1.94 -7.13 5.37
CA GLU A 91 -2.69 -5.93 4.99
C GLU A 91 -2.01 -5.26 3.80
N VAL A 92 -2.79 -4.84 2.82
CA VAL A 92 -2.30 -4.11 1.65
C VAL A 92 -2.69 -2.64 1.71
N GLY A 93 -1.74 -1.76 1.38
CA GLY A 93 -1.95 -0.33 1.22
C GLY A 93 -1.37 0.18 -0.09
N ILE A 94 -2.04 1.15 -0.72
CA ILE A 94 -1.55 1.80 -1.93
C ILE A 94 -1.75 3.30 -1.81
N VAL A 95 -0.70 4.05 -2.10
CA VAL A 95 -0.74 5.52 -2.20
C VAL A 95 -0.30 5.91 -3.60
N VAL A 96 -1.26 6.26 -4.47
CA VAL A 96 -0.96 6.85 -5.78
C VAL A 96 -0.75 8.35 -5.60
N PHE A 97 0.38 8.86 -6.11
CA PHE A 97 0.70 10.28 -5.98
C PHE A 97 -0.30 11.15 -6.76
N PRO A 98 -0.64 12.34 -6.26
CA PRO A 98 -1.75 13.15 -6.79
C PRO A 98 -1.74 13.30 -8.32
N ASP A 99 -0.59 13.60 -8.92
CA ASP A 99 -0.46 13.84 -10.37
C ASP A 99 -0.72 12.60 -11.23
N TYR A 100 -0.78 11.42 -10.62
CA TYR A 100 -0.93 10.14 -11.33
C TYR A 100 -2.25 9.43 -11.04
N ARG A 101 -3.13 10.05 -10.23
CA ARG A 101 -4.46 9.50 -9.92
C ARG A 101 -5.37 9.50 -11.14
N ASN A 102 -6.41 8.66 -11.11
CA ASN A 102 -7.44 8.54 -12.15
C ASN A 102 -6.90 8.19 -13.55
N ARG A 103 -5.76 7.50 -13.62
CA ARG A 103 -5.13 7.05 -14.87
C ARG A 103 -4.97 5.52 -14.96
N GLY A 104 -5.69 4.79 -14.10
CA GLY A 104 -5.60 3.32 -14.06
C GLY A 104 -4.35 2.76 -13.36
N MET A 105 -3.38 3.61 -12.98
CA MET A 105 -2.11 3.16 -12.38
C MET A 105 -2.32 2.42 -11.05
N GLY A 106 -3.25 2.87 -10.21
CA GLY A 106 -3.54 2.20 -8.94
C GLY A 106 -4.01 0.75 -9.13
N ALA A 107 -4.84 0.50 -10.12
CA ALA A 107 -5.31 -0.85 -10.43
C ALA A 107 -4.18 -1.75 -10.92
N GLU A 108 -3.30 -1.22 -11.78
CA GLU A 108 -2.13 -1.97 -12.27
C GLU A 108 -1.14 -2.27 -11.13
N VAL A 109 -0.86 -1.28 -10.27
CA VAL A 109 0.01 -1.44 -9.09
C VAL A 109 -0.55 -2.51 -8.15
N LEU A 110 -1.85 -2.46 -7.85
CA LEU A 110 -2.51 -3.46 -6.99
C LEU A 110 -2.45 -4.86 -7.62
N GLY A 111 -2.69 -4.98 -8.92
CA GLY A 111 -2.58 -6.25 -9.63
C GLY A 111 -1.17 -6.86 -9.58
N LEU A 112 -0.13 -6.03 -9.71
CA LEU A 112 1.27 -6.49 -9.58
C LEU A 112 1.60 -6.92 -8.14
N LEU A 113 1.08 -6.20 -7.15
CA LEU A 113 1.25 -6.56 -5.75
C LEU A 113 0.54 -7.87 -5.40
N ASP A 114 -0.68 -8.07 -5.91
CA ASP A 114 -1.43 -9.33 -5.76
C ASP A 114 -0.66 -10.52 -6.33
N GLU A 115 -0.10 -10.37 -7.54
CA GLU A 115 0.73 -11.41 -8.17
C GLU A 115 1.98 -11.72 -7.35
N TYR A 116 2.66 -10.70 -6.83
CA TYR A 116 3.80 -10.87 -5.95
C TYR A 116 3.41 -11.58 -4.65
N ALA A 117 2.34 -11.14 -4.00
CA ALA A 117 1.82 -11.73 -2.77
C ALA A 117 1.48 -13.21 -2.96
N ARG A 118 0.77 -13.53 -4.05
CA ARG A 118 0.33 -14.89 -4.37
C ARG A 118 1.49 -15.80 -4.75
N ARG A 119 2.36 -15.36 -5.67
CA ARG A 119 3.34 -16.25 -6.33
C ARG A 119 4.69 -16.31 -5.64
N VAL A 120 5.11 -15.25 -4.96
CA VAL A 120 6.42 -15.16 -4.31
C VAL A 120 6.29 -15.36 -2.81
N VAL A 121 5.43 -14.58 -2.15
CA VAL A 121 5.23 -14.69 -0.70
C VAL A 121 4.33 -15.87 -0.34
N ALA A 122 3.58 -16.39 -1.33
CA ALA A 122 2.62 -17.47 -1.19
C ALA A 122 1.54 -17.18 -0.14
N LEU A 123 1.04 -15.94 -0.13
CA LEU A 123 -0.08 -15.56 0.74
C LEU A 123 -1.36 -16.29 0.31
N HIS A 124 -2.21 -16.54 1.29
CA HIS A 124 -3.57 -17.02 1.07
C HIS A 124 -4.55 -15.86 0.97
N THR A 125 -4.32 -14.82 1.77
CA THR A 125 -5.24 -13.69 1.89
C THR A 125 -4.48 -12.37 1.89
N LEU A 126 -4.98 -11.41 1.11
CA LEU A 126 -4.72 -9.98 1.30
C LEU A 126 -5.99 -9.28 1.76
N TYR A 127 -5.85 -8.31 2.65
CA TYR A 127 -6.97 -7.47 3.05
C TYR A 127 -6.53 -6.00 3.12
N ALA A 128 -7.49 -5.10 2.99
CA ALA A 128 -7.29 -3.67 3.19
C ALA A 128 -8.33 -3.15 4.17
N VAL A 129 -7.92 -2.22 5.03
CA VAL A 129 -8.82 -1.44 5.88
C VAL A 129 -9.04 -0.10 5.21
N VAL A 130 -10.26 0.13 4.74
CA VAL A 130 -10.60 1.30 3.92
C VAL A 130 -11.67 2.12 4.63
N ALA A 131 -11.49 3.44 4.76
CA ALA A 131 -12.55 4.31 5.26
C ALA A 131 -13.81 4.14 4.38
N GLU A 132 -14.98 3.96 5.00
CA GLU A 132 -16.23 3.69 4.25
C GLU A 132 -16.55 4.82 3.26
N ASN A 133 -16.22 6.06 3.60
CA ASN A 133 -16.41 7.24 2.77
C ASN A 133 -15.32 7.45 1.70
N ASN A 134 -14.26 6.64 1.69
CA ASN A 134 -13.23 6.68 0.65
C ASN A 134 -13.65 5.88 -0.58
N GLU A 135 -14.57 6.45 -1.36
CA GLU A 135 -15.14 5.79 -2.55
C GLU A 135 -14.09 5.40 -3.58
N ALA A 136 -13.02 6.19 -3.73
CA ALA A 136 -11.96 5.91 -4.70
C ALA A 136 -11.22 4.62 -4.35
N SER A 137 -10.84 4.44 -3.07
CA SER A 137 -10.23 3.20 -2.60
C SER A 137 -11.19 2.02 -2.65
N CYS A 138 -12.45 2.21 -2.24
CA CYS A 138 -13.47 1.17 -2.34
C CYS A 138 -13.63 0.65 -3.78
N ARG A 139 -13.70 1.56 -4.76
CA ARG A 139 -13.77 1.20 -6.19
C ARG A 139 -12.50 0.50 -6.68
N LEU A 140 -11.34 0.97 -6.25
CA LEU A 140 -10.05 0.38 -6.61
C LEU A 140 -9.97 -1.09 -6.17
N PHE A 141 -10.23 -1.35 -4.89
CA PHE A 141 -10.16 -2.70 -4.34
C PHE A 141 -11.25 -3.61 -4.91
N ALA A 142 -12.49 -3.13 -5.03
CA ALA A 142 -13.56 -3.91 -5.65
C ALA A 142 -13.24 -4.28 -7.11
N GLY A 143 -12.71 -3.33 -7.88
CA GLY A 143 -12.28 -3.55 -9.27
C GLY A 143 -11.13 -4.56 -9.41
N ALA A 144 -10.31 -4.71 -8.37
CA ALA A 144 -9.24 -5.71 -8.29
C ALA A 144 -9.72 -7.08 -7.76
N GLY A 145 -11.01 -7.24 -7.47
CA GLY A 145 -11.60 -8.49 -6.99
C GLY A 145 -11.53 -8.69 -5.48
N TYR A 146 -11.36 -7.60 -4.71
CA TYR A 146 -11.54 -7.65 -3.26
C TYR A 146 -13.02 -7.54 -2.93
N GLU A 147 -13.46 -8.31 -1.96
CA GLU A 147 -14.84 -8.32 -1.48
C GLU A 147 -14.96 -7.60 -0.14
N ARG A 148 -16.05 -6.87 0.06
CA ARG A 148 -16.37 -6.28 1.36
C ARG A 148 -16.84 -7.40 2.30
N VAL A 149 -16.04 -7.71 3.33
CA VAL A 149 -16.32 -8.82 4.26
C VAL A 149 -16.74 -8.34 5.65
N ALA A 150 -16.41 -7.12 6.03
CA ALA A 150 -16.80 -6.56 7.32
C ALA A 150 -16.93 -5.04 7.29
N LEU A 151 -17.80 -4.52 8.18
CA LEU A 151 -17.86 -3.12 8.60
C LEU A 151 -17.35 -3.03 10.03
N LEU A 152 -16.43 -2.11 10.27
CA LEU A 152 -15.86 -1.80 11.57
C LEU A 152 -16.36 -0.42 12.02
N PRO A 153 -17.36 -0.34 12.91
CA PRO A 153 -17.90 0.95 13.34
C PRO A 153 -16.88 1.77 14.13
N GLN A 154 -16.80 3.08 13.83
CA GLN A 154 -15.95 4.05 14.54
C GLN A 154 -14.48 3.61 14.66
N TRP A 155 -13.96 3.01 13.61
CA TRP A 155 -12.65 2.39 13.60
C TRP A 155 -11.50 3.36 13.35
N LEU A 156 -11.76 4.38 12.53
CA LEU A 156 -10.80 5.40 12.16
C LEU A 156 -11.10 6.69 12.91
N PHE A 157 -10.05 7.39 13.32
CA PHE A 157 -10.17 8.69 13.97
C PHE A 157 -9.32 9.72 13.23
N PHE A 158 -9.95 10.77 12.74
CA PHE A 158 -9.27 11.85 12.07
C PHE A 158 -10.05 13.18 12.31
N ASP A 159 -9.30 14.25 12.54
CA ASP A 159 -9.84 15.61 12.73
C ASP A 159 -10.99 15.66 13.76
N GLY A 160 -10.81 14.99 14.90
CA GLY A 160 -11.78 14.98 16.00
C GLY A 160 -13.03 14.14 15.76
N LYS A 161 -13.07 13.34 14.66
CA LYS A 161 -14.24 12.53 14.29
C LYS A 161 -13.86 11.07 14.16
N TYR A 162 -14.81 10.20 14.48
CA TYR A 162 -14.72 8.78 14.20
C TYR A 162 -15.41 8.47 12.86
N GLU A 163 -14.82 7.60 12.10
CA GLU A 163 -15.35 7.11 10.83
C GLU A 163 -15.35 5.58 10.84
N ASP A 164 -16.34 5.01 10.14
CA ASP A 164 -16.42 3.58 9.94
C ASP A 164 -15.39 3.14 8.89
N ALA A 165 -14.88 1.92 9.05
CA ALA A 165 -13.99 1.31 8.08
C ALA A 165 -14.58 0.01 7.52
N LEU A 166 -14.20 -0.31 6.31
CA LEU A 166 -14.49 -1.57 5.63
C LEU A 166 -13.26 -2.45 5.63
N ILE A 167 -13.43 -3.73 5.87
CA ILE A 167 -12.44 -4.73 5.48
C ILE A 167 -12.80 -5.22 4.09
N MET A 168 -11.88 -4.94 3.15
CA MET A 168 -11.90 -5.45 1.79
C MET A 168 -10.90 -6.61 1.70
N GLU A 169 -11.33 -7.79 1.33
CA GLU A 169 -10.51 -9.02 1.37
C GLU A 169 -10.44 -9.69 0.01
N LYS A 170 -9.29 -10.24 -0.31
CA LYS A 170 -9.07 -11.10 -1.47
C LYS A 170 -8.42 -12.40 -1.05
N ILE A 171 -9.10 -13.52 -1.30
CA ILE A 171 -8.59 -14.87 -1.08
C ILE A 171 -8.00 -15.39 -2.38
N PHE A 172 -6.74 -15.80 -2.33
CA PHE A 172 -6.08 -16.44 -3.45
C PHE A 172 -6.38 -17.94 -3.43
N ASN A 173 -7.25 -18.37 -4.33
CA ASN A 173 -7.45 -19.80 -4.57
C ASN A 173 -6.18 -20.37 -5.19
N GLY A 174 -5.63 -21.37 -4.56
CA GLY A 174 -4.37 -22.04 -4.96
C GLY A 174 -4.44 -22.75 -6.31
#